data_4eceef0c286c516d3d360f5ec2c25201
#
_entry.id   4eceef0c286c516d3d360f5ec2c25201
#
_cell.length_a   1.000
_cell.length_b   1.000
_cell.length_c   1.000
_cell.angle_alpha   90.00
_cell.angle_beta   90.00
_cell.angle_gamma   90.00
#
_symmetry.space_group_name_H-M   'P 1'
#
loop_
_entity.id
_entity.type
_entity.pdbx_description
1 polymer ?
#
loop_
_entity_poly.entity_id
_entity_poly.type
_entity_poly.pdbx_seq_one_letter_code
_entity_poly.pdbx_strand_id
1 'polypeptide(L)'
;MIAKANEINPQASKRELDMLLSTGEQISIALCAMAMEKRGLPVVSLTAWQVGIQTNNTYTDARIRKISKERIQAELDKRNIIIVAGFQGINSFGDVTTLGRGGSDTSAVALAAAFHADFCQIYTDVDGVYTADPRVVPNAKKLPEITFADMLELASQGAQVLHNRSVELAK
;
A
#
# COMPACT_ATOMS: atom_id res chain seq x y z
N MET A 1 -0.49 -10.56 14.16
CA MET A 1 -0.63 -9.33 14.97
C MET A 1 -2.04 -9.18 15.51
N ILE A 2 -3.10 -9.12 14.69
CA ILE A 2 -4.50 -8.95 15.15
C ILE A 2 -4.91 -10.00 16.18
N ALA A 3 -4.63 -11.29 15.93
CA ALA A 3 -4.95 -12.36 16.91
C ALA A 3 -4.31 -12.10 18.27
N LYS A 4 -3.03 -11.67 18.28
CA LYS A 4 -2.30 -11.32 19.50
C LYS A 4 -2.88 -10.11 20.22
N ALA A 5 -3.28 -9.09 19.47
CA ALA A 5 -3.96 -7.92 20.03
C ALA A 5 -5.28 -8.31 20.71
N ASN A 6 -6.08 -9.14 20.04
CA ASN A 6 -7.36 -9.62 20.56
C ASN A 6 -7.20 -10.52 21.80
N GLU A 7 -6.12 -11.29 21.88
CA GLU A 7 -5.78 -12.10 23.06
C GLU A 7 -5.50 -11.23 24.29
N ILE A 8 -4.84 -10.08 24.08
CA ILE A 8 -4.49 -9.14 25.15
C ILE A 8 -5.70 -8.26 25.52
N ASN A 9 -6.33 -7.67 24.51
CA ASN A 9 -7.51 -6.81 24.70
C ASN A 9 -8.39 -6.80 23.45
N PRO A 10 -9.51 -7.54 23.42
CA PRO A 10 -10.41 -7.60 22.27
C PRO A 10 -11.13 -6.27 21.99
N GLN A 11 -11.06 -5.30 22.94
CA GLN A 11 -11.62 -3.97 22.79
C GLN A 11 -10.54 -2.89 22.69
N ALA A 12 -9.34 -3.25 22.21
CA ALA A 12 -8.27 -2.29 22.00
C ALA A 12 -8.73 -1.14 21.07
N SER A 13 -8.31 0.07 21.37
CA SER A 13 -8.66 1.22 20.53
C SER A 13 -8.08 1.04 19.12
N LYS A 14 -8.78 1.57 18.12
CA LYS A 14 -8.30 1.54 16.72
C LYS A 14 -6.95 2.24 16.55
N ARG A 15 -6.67 3.26 17.36
CA ARG A 15 -5.38 3.95 17.38
C ARG A 15 -4.24 3.00 17.75
N GLU A 16 -4.40 2.21 18.82
CA GLU A 16 -3.38 1.25 19.24
C GLU A 16 -3.24 0.06 18.26
N LEU A 17 -4.34 -0.31 17.61
CA LEU A 17 -4.28 -1.29 16.52
C LEU A 17 -3.47 -0.77 15.33
N ASP A 18 -3.64 0.48 14.94
CA ASP A 18 -2.87 1.10 13.85
C ASP A 18 -1.38 1.18 14.20
N MET A 19 -1.04 1.56 15.43
CA MET A 19 0.34 1.52 15.93
C MET A 19 0.95 0.12 15.80
N LEU A 20 0.24 -0.91 16.26
CA LEU A 20 0.71 -2.29 16.19
C LEU A 20 0.85 -2.78 14.73
N LEU A 21 -0.19 -2.56 13.91
CA LEU A 21 -0.22 -3.07 12.54
C LEU A 21 0.85 -2.43 11.67
N SER A 22 1.12 -1.15 11.84
CA SER A 22 2.14 -0.42 11.06
C SER A 22 3.55 -0.97 11.23
N THR A 23 3.85 -1.66 12.33
CA THR A 23 5.18 -2.24 12.60
C THR A 23 5.56 -3.35 11.61
N GLY A 24 4.58 -4.06 11.04
CA GLY A 24 4.82 -5.12 10.07
C GLY A 24 5.53 -4.63 8.82
N GLU A 25 5.04 -3.56 8.24
CA GLU A 25 5.64 -2.93 7.07
C GLU A 25 7.01 -2.33 7.39
N GLN A 26 7.20 -1.78 8.59
CA GLN A 26 8.50 -1.24 9.02
C GLN A 26 9.57 -2.35 9.10
N ILE A 27 9.23 -3.50 9.66
CA ILE A 27 10.11 -4.67 9.69
C ILE A 27 10.43 -5.10 8.25
N SER A 28 9.42 -5.22 7.41
CA SER A 28 9.53 -5.67 6.03
C SER A 28 10.46 -4.77 5.20
N ILE A 29 10.26 -3.45 5.23
CA ILE A 29 11.08 -2.51 4.45
C ILE A 29 12.54 -2.50 4.94
N ALA A 30 12.77 -2.61 6.26
CA ALA A 30 14.13 -2.63 6.82
C ALA A 30 14.89 -3.89 6.37
N LEU A 31 14.27 -5.07 6.47
CA LEU A 31 14.87 -6.33 6.02
C LEU A 31 15.12 -6.34 4.51
N CYS A 32 14.20 -5.79 3.73
CA CYS A 32 14.34 -5.66 2.28
C CYS A 32 15.54 -4.74 1.94
N ALA A 33 15.64 -3.59 2.60
CA ALA A 33 16.76 -2.67 2.42
C ALA A 33 18.09 -3.34 2.73
N MET A 34 18.23 -4.00 3.87
CA MET A 34 19.44 -4.75 4.23
C MET A 34 19.82 -5.82 3.19
N ALA A 35 18.82 -6.51 2.64
CA ALA A 35 19.05 -7.51 1.59
C ALA A 35 19.54 -6.89 0.26
N MET A 36 19.09 -5.68 -0.06
CA MET A 36 19.52 -4.92 -1.22
C MET A 36 20.92 -4.33 -1.02
N GLU A 37 21.21 -3.77 0.15
CA GLU A 37 22.55 -3.28 0.52
C GLU A 37 23.60 -4.39 0.41
N LYS A 38 23.28 -5.60 0.86
CA LYS A 38 24.16 -6.78 0.70
C LYS A 38 24.50 -7.06 -0.75
N ARG A 39 23.69 -6.62 -1.70
CA ARG A 39 23.93 -6.72 -3.16
C ARG A 39 24.62 -5.50 -3.75
N GLY A 40 25.03 -4.55 -2.92
CA GLY A 40 25.71 -3.31 -3.36
C GLY A 40 24.75 -2.28 -3.97
N LEU A 41 23.43 -2.40 -3.75
CA LEU A 41 22.46 -1.44 -4.27
C LEU A 41 22.32 -0.26 -3.30
N PRO A 42 22.34 0.99 -3.79
CA PRO A 42 22.08 2.15 -2.98
C PRO A 42 20.58 2.19 -2.65
N VAL A 43 20.22 2.04 -1.38
CA VAL A 43 18.83 1.92 -0.95
C VAL A 43 18.60 2.66 0.37
N VAL A 44 17.39 3.17 0.53
CA VAL A 44 16.91 3.75 1.79
C VAL A 44 15.49 3.27 2.07
N SER A 45 15.23 2.80 3.27
CA SER A 45 13.88 2.48 3.75
C SER A 45 13.29 3.66 4.52
N LEU A 46 12.04 4.02 4.21
CA LEU A 46 11.35 5.15 4.80
C LEU A 46 9.95 4.74 5.25
N THR A 47 9.59 5.17 6.45
CA THR A 47 8.23 5.04 6.95
C THR A 47 7.31 6.07 6.29
N ALA A 48 6.00 5.83 6.34
CA ALA A 48 5.02 6.73 5.73
C ALA A 48 5.10 8.17 6.28
N TRP A 49 5.40 8.35 7.57
CA TRP A 49 5.58 9.71 8.13
C TRP A 49 6.88 10.38 7.69
N GLN A 50 7.97 9.61 7.47
CA GLN A 50 9.23 10.16 6.95
C GLN A 50 9.08 10.68 5.52
N VAL A 51 8.21 10.06 4.72
CA VAL A 51 7.87 10.53 3.37
C VAL A 51 6.66 11.47 3.35
N GLY A 52 6.05 11.76 4.51
CA GLY A 52 4.95 12.71 4.63
C GLY A 52 3.65 12.28 3.97
N ILE A 53 3.27 10.99 4.09
CA ILE A 53 1.94 10.51 3.71
C ILE A 53 0.94 10.94 4.77
N GLN A 54 0.22 12.02 4.50
CA GLN A 54 -0.79 12.57 5.40
C GLN A 54 -2.16 11.95 5.12
N THR A 55 -2.87 11.60 6.18
CA THR A 55 -4.20 11.01 6.14
C THR A 55 -5.24 11.86 6.86
N ASN A 56 -6.50 11.50 6.71
CA ASN A 56 -7.56 11.95 7.61
C ASN A 56 -7.39 11.30 9.00
N ASN A 57 -8.25 11.68 9.96
CA ASN A 57 -8.18 11.22 11.35
C ASN A 57 -8.94 9.91 11.62
N THR A 58 -9.27 9.14 10.58
CA THR A 58 -9.94 7.86 10.73
C THR A 58 -8.90 6.76 10.94
N TYR A 59 -8.96 6.07 12.06
CA TYR A 59 -8.10 4.92 12.33
C TYR A 59 -8.62 3.66 11.64
N THR A 60 -7.74 2.76 11.26
CA THR A 60 -7.97 1.45 10.60
C THR A 60 -8.58 1.50 9.19
N ASP A 61 -8.97 2.67 8.73
CA ASP A 61 -9.57 2.91 7.40
C ASP A 61 -9.30 4.33 6.90
N ALA A 62 -8.08 4.81 7.12
CA ALA A 62 -7.66 6.16 6.76
C ALA A 62 -7.66 6.41 5.25
N ARG A 63 -7.78 7.68 4.86
CA ARG A 63 -7.69 8.15 3.48
C ARG A 63 -6.49 9.07 3.33
N ILE A 64 -5.66 8.81 2.32
CA ILE A 64 -4.55 9.70 1.97
C ILE A 64 -5.13 11.06 1.55
N ARG A 65 -4.59 12.12 2.11
CA ARG A 65 -4.97 13.52 1.81
C ARG A 65 -3.89 14.24 1.04
N LYS A 66 -2.63 13.94 1.37
CA LYS A 66 -1.48 14.60 0.77
C LYS A 66 -0.25 13.71 0.89
N ILE A 67 0.65 13.79 -0.08
CA ILE A 67 1.99 13.20 -0.02
C ILE A 67 3.00 14.32 -0.22
N SER A 68 3.96 14.44 0.70
CA SER A 68 5.10 15.35 0.52
C SER A 68 6.10 14.70 -0.45
N LYS A 69 6.67 15.53 -1.34
CA LYS A 69 7.62 15.03 -2.35
C LYS A 69 9.08 15.22 -1.94
N GLU A 70 9.34 16.09 -0.99
CA GLU A 70 10.67 16.62 -0.70
C GLU A 70 11.64 15.53 -0.29
N ARG A 71 11.25 14.67 0.65
CA ARG A 71 12.14 13.60 1.14
C ARG A 71 12.43 12.55 0.09
N ILE A 72 11.42 12.10 -0.62
CA ILE A 72 11.59 11.09 -1.67
C ILE A 72 12.43 11.67 -2.81
N GLN A 73 12.13 12.89 -3.27
CA GLN A 73 12.88 13.55 -4.33
C GLN A 73 14.35 13.70 -3.98
N ALA A 74 14.65 14.13 -2.75
CA ALA A 74 16.03 14.25 -2.27
C ALA A 74 16.83 12.93 -2.27
N GLU A 75 16.15 11.80 -2.07
CA GLU A 75 16.80 10.49 -2.17
C GLU A 75 16.91 9.99 -3.62
N LEU A 76 15.90 10.28 -4.47
CA LEU A 76 15.97 9.99 -5.90
C LEU A 76 17.09 10.76 -6.59
N ASP A 77 17.30 12.03 -6.22
CA ASP A 77 18.40 12.86 -6.75
C ASP A 77 19.78 12.29 -6.44
N LYS A 78 19.91 11.55 -5.33
CA LYS A 78 21.10 10.77 -4.98
C LYS A 78 21.17 9.41 -5.68
N ARG A 79 20.18 9.09 -6.52
CA ARG A 79 20.02 7.80 -7.19
C ARG A 79 19.81 6.62 -6.22
N ASN A 80 19.24 6.86 -5.07
CA ASN A 80 18.86 5.82 -4.14
C ASN A 80 17.58 5.12 -4.60
N ILE A 81 17.52 3.82 -4.39
CA ILE A 81 16.27 3.05 -4.41
C ILE A 81 15.56 3.34 -3.10
N ILE A 82 14.28 3.68 -3.17
CA ILE A 82 13.50 4.03 -1.99
C ILE A 82 12.47 2.94 -1.72
N ILE A 83 12.50 2.41 -0.51
CA ILE A 83 11.50 1.45 -0.04
C ILE A 83 10.61 2.18 0.97
N VAL A 84 9.34 2.35 0.63
CA VAL A 84 8.38 3.04 1.49
C VAL A 84 7.47 2.02 2.18
N ALA A 85 7.30 2.15 3.49
CA ALA A 85 6.29 1.39 4.21
C ALA A 85 4.89 1.81 3.73
N GLY A 86 4.25 0.96 2.95
CA GLY A 86 2.88 1.15 2.50
C GLY A 86 1.86 0.93 3.62
N PHE A 87 0.56 0.95 3.27
CA PHE A 87 -0.55 0.66 4.18
C PHE A 87 -0.75 1.69 5.31
N GLN A 88 0.15 2.62 5.53
CA GLN A 88 0.18 3.53 6.68
C GLN A 88 0.34 5.00 6.27
N GLY A 89 0.00 5.90 7.17
CA GLY A 89 0.20 7.33 7.07
C GLY A 89 0.20 7.98 8.44
N ILE A 90 0.18 9.30 8.46
CA ILE A 90 0.11 10.11 9.68
C ILE A 90 -1.07 11.08 9.60
N ASN A 91 -1.84 11.19 10.67
CA ASN A 91 -2.96 12.11 10.73
C ASN A 91 -2.54 13.50 11.25
N SER A 92 -3.50 14.43 11.39
CA SER A 92 -3.25 15.78 11.86
C SER A 92 -2.81 15.89 13.33
N PHE A 93 -3.00 14.82 14.12
CA PHE A 93 -2.54 14.74 15.51
C PHE A 93 -1.12 14.19 15.65
N GLY A 94 -0.51 13.75 14.54
CA GLY A 94 0.78 13.09 14.55
C GLY A 94 0.69 11.58 14.85
N ASP A 95 -0.52 11.02 14.88
CA ASP A 95 -0.72 9.59 15.10
C ASP A 95 -0.56 8.80 13.80
N VAL A 96 0.00 7.60 13.92
CA VAL A 96 0.03 6.64 12.82
C VAL A 96 -1.39 6.15 12.56
N THR A 97 -1.74 6.07 11.29
CA THR A 97 -3.02 5.54 10.79
C THR A 97 -2.77 4.46 9.76
N THR A 98 -3.67 3.48 9.65
CA THR A 98 -3.62 2.48 8.58
C THR A 98 -4.76 2.69 7.58
N LEU A 99 -4.49 2.34 6.32
CA LEU A 99 -5.42 2.57 5.20
C LEU A 99 -6.48 1.48 5.06
N GLY A 100 -6.41 0.45 5.91
CA GLY A 100 -7.31 -0.69 5.82
C GLY A 100 -6.96 -1.66 4.68
N ARG A 101 -7.93 -2.46 4.28
CA ARG A 101 -7.74 -3.49 3.24
C ARG A 101 -7.32 -2.86 1.91
N GLY A 102 -6.35 -3.47 1.22
CA GLY A 102 -5.76 -2.95 -0.03
C GLY A 102 -4.93 -1.68 0.16
N GLY A 103 -4.52 -1.38 1.40
CA GLY A 103 -3.80 -0.15 1.74
C GLY A 103 -2.41 -0.07 1.12
N SER A 104 -1.71 -1.19 0.92
CA SER A 104 -0.40 -1.21 0.26
C SER A 104 -0.51 -0.85 -1.22
N ASP A 105 -1.49 -1.40 -1.94
CA ASP A 105 -1.76 -1.05 -3.33
C ASP A 105 -2.16 0.42 -3.45
N THR A 106 -3.03 0.88 -2.54
CA THR A 106 -3.43 2.28 -2.45
C THR A 106 -2.22 3.21 -2.25
N SER A 107 -1.27 2.82 -1.39
CA SER A 107 -0.02 3.58 -1.17
C SER A 107 0.85 3.60 -2.42
N ALA A 108 1.01 2.46 -3.10
CA ALA A 108 1.81 2.36 -4.32
C ALA A 108 1.27 3.25 -5.43
N VAL A 109 -0.04 3.18 -5.69
CA VAL A 109 -0.71 3.99 -6.71
C VAL A 109 -0.64 5.48 -6.36
N ALA A 110 -0.89 5.84 -5.09
CA ALA A 110 -0.82 7.23 -4.65
C ALA A 110 0.59 7.83 -4.80
N LEU A 111 1.63 7.06 -4.52
CA LEU A 111 3.02 7.45 -4.74
C LEU A 111 3.32 7.58 -6.24
N ALA A 112 2.92 6.61 -7.07
CA ALA A 112 3.10 6.67 -8.51
C ALA A 112 2.44 7.92 -9.12
N ALA A 113 1.20 8.21 -8.74
CA ALA A 113 0.49 9.41 -9.16
C ALA A 113 1.19 10.70 -8.67
N ALA A 114 1.61 10.75 -7.41
CA ALA A 114 2.28 11.92 -6.84
C ALA A 114 3.60 12.25 -7.55
N PHE A 115 4.35 11.24 -7.99
CA PHE A 115 5.65 11.40 -8.66
C PHE A 115 5.56 11.33 -10.19
N HIS A 116 4.35 11.23 -10.77
CA HIS A 116 4.14 11.08 -12.21
C HIS A 116 5.00 9.94 -12.79
N ALA A 117 4.98 8.79 -12.09
CA ALA A 117 5.74 7.61 -12.53
C ALA A 117 5.22 7.11 -13.88
N ASP A 118 6.11 6.59 -14.72
CA ASP A 118 5.76 6.04 -16.03
C ASP A 118 4.80 4.85 -15.90
N PHE A 119 4.96 4.04 -14.85
CA PHE A 119 4.05 2.93 -14.53
C PHE A 119 4.12 2.56 -13.04
N CYS A 120 3.09 1.85 -12.57
CA CYS A 120 3.03 1.27 -11.24
C CYS A 120 2.81 -0.24 -11.37
N GLN A 121 3.75 -1.04 -10.88
CA GLN A 121 3.66 -2.50 -10.89
C GLN A 121 3.21 -3.01 -9.53
N ILE A 122 2.17 -3.82 -9.51
CA ILE A 122 1.68 -4.49 -8.30
C ILE A 122 2.09 -5.97 -8.39
N TYR A 123 2.93 -6.40 -7.48
CA TYR A 123 3.33 -7.79 -7.32
C TYR A 123 2.46 -8.45 -6.24
N THR A 124 1.82 -9.55 -6.60
CA THR A 124 0.83 -10.24 -5.74
C THR A 124 0.95 -11.75 -5.94
N ASP A 125 0.20 -12.51 -5.15
CA ASP A 125 0.14 -13.98 -5.19
C ASP A 125 -0.82 -14.52 -6.25
N VAL A 126 -1.45 -13.65 -7.04
CA VAL A 126 -2.25 -14.03 -8.22
C VAL A 126 -1.55 -13.58 -9.49
N ASP A 127 -1.74 -14.35 -10.56
CA ASP A 127 -1.02 -14.15 -11.82
C ASP A 127 -1.70 -13.14 -12.78
N GLY A 128 -2.82 -12.56 -12.38
CA GLY A 128 -3.50 -11.50 -13.13
C GLY A 128 -5.00 -11.39 -12.88
N VAL A 129 -5.65 -10.57 -13.69
CA VAL A 129 -7.09 -10.37 -13.69
C VAL A 129 -7.73 -11.32 -14.69
N TYR A 130 -8.82 -11.95 -14.31
CA TYR A 130 -9.58 -12.91 -15.11
C TYR A 130 -11.01 -12.42 -15.35
N THR A 131 -11.66 -12.97 -16.39
CA THR A 131 -13.08 -12.69 -16.69
C THR A 131 -14.04 -13.18 -15.61
N ALA A 132 -13.61 -14.12 -14.78
CA ALA A 132 -14.29 -14.63 -13.59
C ALA A 132 -13.25 -15.31 -12.69
N ASP A 133 -13.62 -15.69 -11.46
CA ASP A 133 -12.72 -16.45 -10.58
C ASP A 133 -12.42 -17.84 -11.20
N PRO A 134 -11.17 -18.14 -11.60
CA PRO A 134 -10.83 -19.41 -12.24
C PRO A 134 -11.01 -20.62 -11.30
N ARG A 135 -11.08 -20.42 -9.99
CA ARG A 135 -11.39 -21.47 -9.01
C ARG A 135 -12.85 -21.89 -9.05
N VAL A 136 -13.72 -21.01 -9.52
CA VAL A 136 -15.18 -21.24 -9.62
C VAL A 136 -15.59 -21.53 -11.06
N VAL A 137 -15.00 -20.80 -12.03
CA VAL A 137 -15.28 -20.90 -13.46
C VAL A 137 -14.05 -21.43 -14.20
N PRO A 138 -13.93 -22.74 -14.47
CA PRO A 138 -12.73 -23.34 -15.07
C PRO A 138 -12.35 -22.76 -16.45
N ASN A 139 -13.31 -22.19 -17.17
CA ASN A 139 -13.10 -21.58 -18.49
C ASN A 139 -12.84 -20.06 -18.41
N ALA A 140 -12.62 -19.49 -17.22
CA ALA A 140 -12.26 -18.09 -17.06
C ALA A 140 -10.96 -17.79 -17.83
N LYS A 141 -10.96 -16.67 -18.56
CA LYS A 141 -9.81 -16.25 -19.37
C LYS A 141 -9.06 -15.11 -18.65
N LYS A 142 -7.74 -15.22 -18.63
CA LYS A 142 -6.88 -14.13 -18.17
C LYS A 142 -6.98 -12.97 -19.16
N LEU A 143 -7.19 -11.77 -18.64
CA LEU A 143 -7.23 -10.54 -19.42
C LEU A 143 -5.83 -10.00 -19.60
N PRO A 144 -5.36 -9.76 -20.85
CA PRO A 144 -4.06 -9.15 -21.09
C PRO A 144 -4.03 -7.66 -20.69
N GLU A 145 -5.17 -7.00 -20.80
CA GLU A 145 -5.38 -5.61 -20.44
C GLU A 145 -6.84 -5.38 -20.02
N ILE A 146 -7.06 -4.37 -19.21
CA ILE A 146 -8.39 -3.96 -18.75
C ILE A 146 -8.36 -2.44 -18.49
N THR A 147 -9.45 -1.75 -18.80
CA THR A 147 -9.55 -0.32 -18.48
C THR A 147 -9.77 -0.10 -16.97
N PHE A 148 -9.43 1.08 -16.48
CA PHE A 148 -9.72 1.44 -15.08
C PHE A 148 -11.21 1.39 -14.75
N ALA A 149 -12.08 1.74 -15.70
CA ALA A 149 -13.53 1.69 -15.53
C ALA A 149 -14.03 0.26 -15.34
N ASP A 150 -13.61 -0.65 -16.23
CA ASP A 150 -14.00 -2.06 -16.16
C ASP A 150 -13.40 -2.75 -14.92
N MET A 151 -12.15 -2.41 -14.56
CA MET A 151 -11.52 -2.94 -13.35
C MET A 151 -12.26 -2.49 -12.09
N LEU A 152 -12.73 -1.24 -12.04
CA LEU A 152 -13.51 -0.72 -10.92
C LEU A 152 -14.85 -1.45 -10.80
N GLU A 153 -15.50 -1.73 -11.92
CA GLU A 153 -16.73 -2.51 -11.94
C GLU A 153 -16.50 -3.94 -11.44
N LEU A 154 -15.48 -4.64 -11.95
CA LEU A 154 -15.11 -5.97 -11.49
C LEU A 154 -14.78 -5.99 -9.99
N ALA A 155 -14.01 -5.03 -9.51
CA ALA A 155 -13.66 -4.92 -8.09
C ALA A 155 -14.89 -4.66 -7.22
N SER A 156 -15.87 -3.88 -7.71
CA SER A 156 -17.14 -3.61 -7.02
C SER A 156 -18.03 -4.85 -6.94
N GLN A 157 -17.93 -5.74 -7.92
CA GLN A 157 -18.67 -7.01 -7.98
C GLN A 157 -17.98 -8.15 -7.22
N GLY A 158 -16.85 -7.90 -6.56
CA GLY A 158 -16.17 -8.85 -5.69
C GLY A 158 -14.89 -9.47 -6.24
N ALA A 159 -14.38 -9.02 -7.39
CA ALA A 159 -13.06 -9.41 -7.84
C ALA A 159 -11.99 -8.86 -6.87
N GLN A 160 -11.23 -9.76 -6.23
CA GLN A 160 -10.33 -9.41 -5.12
C GLN A 160 -8.88 -9.14 -5.56
N VAL A 161 -8.62 -8.96 -6.85
CA VAL A 161 -7.25 -8.77 -7.37
C VAL A 161 -6.69 -7.40 -6.98
N LEU A 162 -7.52 -6.35 -7.15
CA LEU A 162 -7.21 -4.98 -6.72
C LEU A 162 -8.36 -4.41 -5.92
N HIS A 163 -8.03 -3.60 -4.91
CA HIS A 163 -9.05 -2.92 -4.13
C HIS A 163 -9.57 -1.68 -4.87
N ASN A 164 -10.89 -1.39 -4.80
CA ASN A 164 -11.53 -0.26 -5.48
C ASN A 164 -10.78 1.07 -5.29
N ARG A 165 -10.26 1.32 -4.09
CA ARG A 165 -9.53 2.56 -3.77
C ARG A 165 -8.27 2.76 -4.59
N SER A 166 -7.50 1.69 -4.85
CA SER A 166 -6.29 1.78 -5.67
C SER A 166 -6.65 2.06 -7.13
N VAL A 167 -7.72 1.45 -7.63
CA VAL A 167 -8.21 1.69 -9.00
C VAL A 167 -8.76 3.10 -9.16
N GLU A 168 -9.52 3.61 -8.19
CA GLU A 168 -10.03 5.00 -8.18
C GLU A 168 -8.89 6.04 -8.20
N LEU A 169 -7.80 5.78 -7.47
CA LEU A 169 -6.65 6.68 -7.45
C LEU A 169 -5.80 6.61 -8.73
N ALA A 170 -5.86 5.49 -9.45
CA ALA A 170 -5.13 5.31 -10.70
C ALA A 170 -5.80 5.98 -11.90
N LYS A 171 -7.11 6.26 -11.79
CA LYS A 171 -7.93 6.92 -12.81
C LYS A 171 -7.68 8.42 -12.86
#